data_c65bedf44bf2c39e713d4bad5fdc89c3
#
_entry.id   c65bedf44bf2c39e713d4bad5fdc89c3
#
_cell.length_a   1.000
_cell.length_b   1.000
_cell.length_c   1.000
_cell.angle_alpha   90.00
_cell.angle_beta   90.00
_cell.angle_gamma   90.00
#
_symmetry.space_group_name_H-M   'P 1'
#
loop_
_entity.id
_entity.type
_entity.pdbx_description
1 polymer ?
#
loop_
_entity_poly.entity_id
_entity_poly.type
_entity_poly.pdbx_seq_one_letter_code
_entity_poly.pdbx_strand_id
1 'polypeptide(L)'
;MIENRKHLGLAKIGFLCLVVVIWIIPFAASAQEVAVGQATATVQAVLAVTSVQDLNFGNVLQGVPSSADIDVVAEAADFSVTGSGGAEVALYLQLPEYLWNSTNTDRMQISFSSTDCEIDANIGTAATKVAPVVADPYNLPATALHATNNILHVYLAGTVYPAVDQAVGAYSADIVLTAAYTGN
;
A
#
# COMPACT_ATOMS: atom_id res chain seq x y z
N MET A 1 39.45 92.64 -38.32
CA MET A 1 38.52 91.71 -38.95
C MET A 1 39.03 90.30 -38.76
N ILE A 2 39.24 89.82 -37.53
CA ILE A 2 39.61 88.44 -37.17
C ILE A 2 39.11 88.18 -35.74
N GLU A 3 37.85 87.89 -35.55
CA GLU A 3 37.38 87.48 -34.21
C GLU A 3 36.02 86.79 -34.26
N ASN A 4 35.87 85.76 -35.10
CA ASN A 4 34.61 84.99 -35.07
C ASN A 4 34.71 83.51 -35.44
N ARG A 5 35.90 82.88 -35.30
CA ARG A 5 36.06 81.47 -35.64
C ARG A 5 36.31 80.52 -34.47
N LYS A 6 36.41 81.01 -33.22
CA LYS A 6 36.77 80.15 -32.08
C LYS A 6 35.59 79.60 -31.30
N HIS A 7 34.39 80.14 -31.44
CA HIS A 7 33.22 79.67 -30.66
C HIS A 7 32.44 78.54 -31.33
N LEU A 8 32.62 78.33 -32.65
CA LEU A 8 31.87 77.24 -33.36
C LEU A 8 32.47 75.89 -33.14
N GLY A 9 33.73 75.77 -32.73
CA GLY A 9 34.39 74.49 -32.45
C GLY A 9 33.99 73.88 -31.10
N LEU A 10 33.82 74.71 -30.07
CA LEU A 10 33.48 74.24 -28.71
C LEU A 10 32.05 73.76 -28.63
N ALA A 11 31.11 74.41 -29.32
CA ALA A 11 29.68 73.98 -29.28
C ALA A 11 29.48 72.64 -30.00
N LYS A 12 30.23 72.33 -31.06
CA LYS A 12 30.17 71.06 -31.78
C LYS A 12 30.76 69.88 -30.97
N ILE A 13 31.85 70.15 -30.22
CA ILE A 13 32.47 69.13 -29.36
C ILE A 13 31.58 68.81 -28.14
N GLY A 14 30.97 69.84 -27.54
CA GLY A 14 30.04 69.65 -26.42
C GLY A 14 28.80 68.87 -26.81
N PHE A 15 28.25 69.09 -28.01
CA PHE A 15 27.09 68.36 -28.51
C PHE A 15 27.42 66.91 -28.87
N LEU A 16 28.59 66.63 -29.42
CA LEU A 16 29.06 65.30 -29.73
C LEU A 16 29.31 64.49 -28.46
N CYS A 17 29.87 65.07 -27.40
CA CYS A 17 30.05 64.39 -26.12
C CYS A 17 28.70 64.07 -25.41
N LEU A 18 27.72 64.98 -25.53
CA LEU A 18 26.40 64.79 -24.97
C LEU A 18 25.67 63.62 -25.65
N VAL A 19 25.76 63.47 -26.96
CA VAL A 19 25.13 62.37 -27.72
C VAL A 19 25.79 61.02 -27.42
N VAL A 20 27.11 60.99 -27.22
CA VAL A 20 27.85 59.77 -26.91
C VAL A 20 27.55 59.29 -25.49
N VAL A 21 27.34 60.21 -24.52
CA VAL A 21 26.99 59.83 -23.14
C VAL A 21 25.58 59.18 -23.04
N ILE A 22 24.64 59.58 -23.89
CA ILE A 22 23.29 58.99 -23.92
C ILE A 22 23.30 57.53 -24.47
N TRP A 23 24.32 57.18 -25.31
CA TRP A 23 24.44 55.83 -25.87
C TRP A 23 25.14 54.81 -24.95
N ILE A 24 25.67 55.23 -23.79
CA ILE A 24 26.41 54.38 -22.86
C ILE A 24 25.58 54.09 -21.59
N ILE A 25 24.31 54.46 -21.57
CA ILE A 25 23.45 54.01 -20.47
C ILE A 25 23.22 52.51 -20.67
N PRO A 26 23.84 51.63 -19.86
CA PRO A 26 23.49 50.22 -19.94
C PRO A 26 22.03 50.10 -19.53
N PHE A 27 21.18 49.71 -20.47
CA PHE A 27 19.88 49.15 -20.10
C PHE A 27 20.17 47.94 -19.21
N ALA A 28 20.09 48.13 -17.90
CA ALA A 28 20.03 47.02 -16.99
C ALA A 28 18.74 46.23 -17.32
N ALA A 29 18.85 45.30 -18.27
CA ALA A 29 17.84 44.29 -18.47
C ALA A 29 17.83 43.49 -17.20
N SER A 30 16.88 43.74 -16.31
CA SER A 30 16.59 42.85 -15.19
C SER A 30 16.09 41.54 -15.81
N ALA A 31 17.00 40.57 -15.93
CA ALA A 31 16.63 39.22 -16.28
C ALA A 31 15.81 38.68 -15.11
N GLN A 32 14.51 38.61 -15.29
CA GLN A 32 13.64 37.93 -14.35
C GLN A 32 13.76 36.44 -14.62
N GLU A 33 14.49 35.73 -13.77
CA GLU A 33 14.49 34.26 -13.79
C GLU A 33 13.19 33.75 -13.21
N VAL A 34 12.46 32.97 -13.99
CA VAL A 34 11.22 32.29 -13.56
C VAL A 34 11.51 30.79 -13.46
N ALA A 35 11.44 30.25 -12.28
CA ALA A 35 11.46 28.80 -12.06
C ALA A 35 10.01 28.28 -12.05
N VAL A 36 9.71 27.32 -12.93
CA VAL A 36 8.41 26.64 -12.99
C VAL A 36 8.55 25.29 -12.32
N GLY A 37 7.86 25.11 -11.19
CA GLY A 37 7.72 23.82 -10.52
C GLY A 37 6.36 23.20 -10.84
N GLN A 38 6.30 21.86 -10.88
CA GLN A 38 5.05 21.12 -10.98
C GLN A 38 4.67 20.57 -9.61
N ALA A 39 3.39 20.72 -9.23
CA ALA A 39 2.77 19.98 -8.14
C ALA A 39 2.04 18.78 -8.74
N THR A 40 2.36 17.58 -8.29
CA THR A 40 1.72 16.33 -8.74
C THR A 40 1.09 15.63 -7.56
N ALA A 41 -0.07 15.02 -7.78
CA ALA A 41 -0.74 14.16 -6.81
C ALA A 41 -1.34 12.95 -7.54
N THR A 42 -1.23 11.77 -6.93
CA THR A 42 -1.88 10.56 -7.42
C THR A 42 -2.94 10.14 -6.40
N VAL A 43 -4.17 10.00 -6.86
CA VAL A 43 -5.27 9.48 -6.03
C VAL A 43 -5.34 7.97 -6.22
N GLN A 44 -5.24 7.23 -5.12
CA GLN A 44 -5.35 5.78 -5.13
C GLN A 44 -6.81 5.33 -5.10
N ALA A 45 -7.09 4.13 -5.65
CA ALA A 45 -8.39 3.52 -5.57
C ALA A 45 -8.76 3.17 -4.12
N VAL A 46 -10.05 3.06 -3.84
CA VAL A 46 -10.51 2.61 -2.52
C VAL A 46 -10.00 1.19 -2.25
N LEU A 47 -9.42 0.99 -1.07
CA LEU A 47 -9.02 -0.33 -0.60
C LEU A 47 -10.24 -1.09 -0.08
N ALA A 48 -10.40 -2.35 -0.49
CA ALA A 48 -11.46 -3.23 -0.01
C ALA A 48 -10.88 -4.59 0.40
N VAL A 49 -11.41 -5.15 1.49
CA VAL A 49 -11.09 -6.50 1.98
C VAL A 49 -12.37 -7.31 1.96
N THR A 50 -12.29 -8.54 1.44
CA THR A 50 -13.44 -9.46 1.33
C THR A 50 -13.00 -10.84 1.78
N SER A 51 -13.79 -11.50 2.65
CA SER A 51 -13.66 -12.93 2.93
C SER A 51 -14.22 -13.70 1.74
N VAL A 52 -13.40 -14.51 1.10
CA VAL A 52 -13.75 -15.37 -0.03
C VAL A 52 -14.10 -16.76 0.45
N GLN A 53 -13.34 -17.26 1.44
CA GLN A 53 -13.48 -18.58 2.02
C GLN A 53 -13.19 -18.53 3.52
N ASP A 54 -13.99 -19.20 4.31
CA ASP A 54 -13.78 -19.37 5.76
C ASP A 54 -12.78 -20.50 6.06
N LEU A 55 -12.05 -20.38 7.18
CA LEU A 55 -11.23 -21.46 7.72
C LEU A 55 -12.12 -22.59 8.21
N ASN A 56 -11.94 -23.81 7.68
CA ASN A 56 -12.81 -24.95 7.94
C ASN A 56 -12.01 -26.19 8.32
N PHE A 57 -12.18 -26.67 9.55
CA PHE A 57 -11.57 -27.90 10.06
C PHE A 57 -12.42 -29.15 9.81
N GLY A 58 -13.60 -29.02 9.21
CA GLY A 58 -14.53 -30.12 9.01
C GLY A 58 -15.00 -30.76 10.32
N ASN A 59 -15.11 -32.08 10.31
CA ASN A 59 -15.49 -32.84 11.51
C ASN A 59 -14.24 -33.24 12.30
N VAL A 60 -14.14 -32.77 13.53
CA VAL A 60 -13.01 -33.06 14.42
C VAL A 60 -13.42 -34.07 15.49
N LEU A 61 -12.47 -34.89 15.94
CA LEU A 61 -12.70 -35.92 16.97
C LEU A 61 -12.26 -35.40 18.35
N GLN A 62 -13.01 -35.70 19.39
CA GLN A 62 -12.65 -35.41 20.78
C GLN A 62 -11.25 -35.93 21.11
N GLY A 63 -10.41 -35.07 21.72
CA GLY A 63 -9.05 -35.41 22.13
C GLY A 63 -8.04 -35.57 20.97
N VAL A 64 -8.42 -35.32 19.73
CA VAL A 64 -7.54 -35.46 18.56
C VAL A 64 -7.37 -34.12 17.88
N PRO A 65 -6.16 -33.53 17.90
CA PRO A 65 -5.88 -32.30 17.15
C PRO A 65 -6.18 -32.46 15.65
N SER A 66 -6.70 -31.40 15.02
CA SER A 66 -6.98 -31.36 13.59
C SER A 66 -6.44 -30.08 12.99
N SER A 67 -5.66 -30.19 11.90
CA SER A 67 -5.11 -29.05 11.18
C SER A 67 -5.83 -28.90 9.85
N ALA A 68 -6.14 -27.67 9.48
CA ALA A 68 -6.53 -27.33 8.11
C ALA A 68 -5.27 -27.28 7.23
N ASP A 69 -5.39 -27.77 5.99
CA ASP A 69 -4.31 -27.71 5.02
C ASP A 69 -4.41 -26.40 4.23
N ILE A 70 -3.35 -25.60 4.25
CA ILE A 70 -3.32 -24.31 3.58
C ILE A 70 -3.44 -24.43 2.05
N ASP A 71 -3.07 -25.56 1.47
CA ASP A 71 -3.15 -25.85 0.03
C ASP A 71 -4.49 -26.43 -0.41
N VAL A 72 -5.38 -26.75 0.56
CA VAL A 72 -6.72 -27.26 0.28
C VAL A 72 -7.73 -26.12 0.34
N VAL A 73 -8.23 -25.72 -0.82
CA VAL A 73 -9.17 -24.58 -0.96
C VAL A 73 -10.41 -24.72 -0.06
N ALA A 74 -10.88 -25.93 0.22
CA ALA A 74 -12.06 -26.16 1.06
C ALA A 74 -11.76 -26.03 2.57
N GLU A 75 -10.50 -25.97 2.97
CA GLU A 75 -10.05 -25.95 4.37
C GLU A 75 -9.46 -24.58 4.75
N ALA A 76 -8.58 -24.02 3.92
CA ALA A 76 -7.93 -22.74 4.19
C ALA A 76 -8.91 -21.57 4.09
N ALA A 77 -8.77 -20.60 5.00
CA ALA A 77 -9.40 -19.29 4.79
C ALA A 77 -8.73 -18.57 3.62
N ASP A 78 -9.50 -17.79 2.87
CA ASP A 78 -9.03 -16.93 1.78
C ASP A 78 -9.64 -15.54 1.94
N PHE A 79 -8.78 -14.54 2.06
CA PHE A 79 -9.15 -13.13 2.07
C PHE A 79 -8.58 -12.46 0.83
N SER A 80 -9.43 -11.75 0.11
CA SER A 80 -9.07 -10.93 -1.04
C SER A 80 -8.95 -9.47 -0.64
N VAL A 81 -7.84 -8.83 -1.01
CA VAL A 81 -7.59 -7.39 -0.83
C VAL A 81 -7.47 -6.76 -2.20
N THR A 82 -8.31 -5.78 -2.50
CA THR A 82 -8.33 -5.07 -3.79
C THR A 82 -8.11 -3.58 -3.61
N GLY A 83 -7.44 -2.93 -4.58
CA GLY A 83 -7.14 -1.50 -4.49
C GLY A 83 -6.37 -0.97 -5.70
N SER A 84 -5.45 -0.04 -5.51
CA SER A 84 -4.57 0.47 -6.57
C SER A 84 -3.45 -0.52 -6.86
N GLY A 85 -3.34 -0.98 -8.11
CA GLY A 85 -2.28 -1.91 -8.52
C GLY A 85 -0.88 -1.34 -8.30
N GLY A 86 0.01 -2.18 -7.79
CA GLY A 86 1.37 -1.80 -7.43
C GLY A 86 1.51 -0.99 -6.14
N ALA A 87 0.41 -0.53 -5.53
CA ALA A 87 0.46 0.14 -4.23
C ALA A 87 0.72 -0.87 -3.11
N GLU A 88 1.58 -0.48 -2.17
CA GLU A 88 1.90 -1.29 -1.00
C GLU A 88 0.82 -1.13 0.07
N VAL A 89 0.43 -2.25 0.68
CA VAL A 89 -0.52 -2.32 1.78
C VAL A 89 0.10 -2.99 3.00
N ALA A 90 -0.15 -2.44 4.16
CA ALA A 90 0.07 -3.08 5.45
C ALA A 90 -1.13 -3.97 5.76
N LEU A 91 -0.87 -5.18 6.23
CA LEU A 91 -1.85 -6.21 6.54
C LEU A 91 -1.79 -6.55 8.02
N TYR A 92 -2.93 -6.74 8.64
CA TYR A 92 -3.05 -7.17 10.02
C TYR A 92 -4.17 -8.18 10.19
N LEU A 93 -3.84 -9.37 10.76
CA LEU A 93 -4.81 -10.41 11.14
C LEU A 93 -5.07 -10.34 12.64
N GLN A 94 -6.35 -10.27 13.00
CA GLN A 94 -6.81 -10.52 14.35
C GLN A 94 -7.25 -11.98 14.43
N LEU A 95 -6.52 -12.77 15.21
CA LEU A 95 -6.67 -14.22 15.32
C LEU A 95 -7.30 -14.60 16.67
N PRO A 96 -8.27 -15.52 16.69
CA PRO A 96 -8.85 -16.02 17.92
C PRO A 96 -7.93 -17.05 18.61
N GLU A 97 -7.95 -17.09 19.93
CA GLU A 97 -7.31 -18.15 20.72
C GLU A 97 -8.24 -19.37 20.92
N TYR A 98 -9.54 -19.17 20.78
CA TYR A 98 -10.56 -20.19 21.01
C TYR A 98 -11.70 -20.05 20.01
N LEU A 99 -12.22 -21.18 19.57
CA LEU A 99 -13.54 -21.32 18.96
C LEU A 99 -14.57 -21.56 20.05
N TRP A 100 -15.73 -20.92 19.97
CA TRP A 100 -16.80 -21.03 20.94
C TRP A 100 -18.01 -21.75 20.35
N ASN A 101 -18.69 -22.53 21.18
CA ASN A 101 -19.97 -23.07 20.79
C ASN A 101 -21.04 -21.95 20.72
N SER A 102 -22.18 -22.23 20.10
CA SER A 102 -23.25 -21.26 19.86
C SER A 102 -23.84 -20.63 21.13
N THR A 103 -23.64 -21.26 22.31
CA THR A 103 -24.14 -20.79 23.62
C THR A 103 -23.05 -20.09 24.43
N ASN A 104 -21.82 -20.04 23.95
CA ASN A 104 -20.64 -19.52 24.66
C ASN A 104 -20.39 -20.19 26.03
N THR A 105 -20.75 -21.44 26.15
CA THR A 105 -20.57 -22.22 27.39
C THR A 105 -19.40 -23.20 27.33
N ASP A 106 -18.91 -23.48 26.12
CA ASP A 106 -17.76 -24.34 25.88
C ASP A 106 -16.89 -23.78 24.77
N ARG A 107 -15.60 -24.07 24.82
CA ARG A 107 -14.60 -23.54 23.89
C ARG A 107 -13.57 -24.57 23.49
N MET A 108 -13.09 -24.49 22.27
CA MET A 108 -12.04 -25.32 21.70
C MET A 108 -10.82 -24.43 21.41
N GLN A 109 -9.64 -24.84 21.84
CA GLN A 109 -8.42 -24.08 21.54
C GLN A 109 -8.10 -24.15 20.03
N ILE A 110 -7.68 -23.02 19.47
CA ILE A 110 -7.10 -22.93 18.14
C ILE A 110 -5.71 -22.29 18.25
N SER A 111 -4.79 -22.70 17.39
CA SER A 111 -3.46 -22.08 17.26
C SER A 111 -3.08 -21.90 15.81
N PHE A 112 -2.20 -20.92 15.61
CA PHE A 112 -1.61 -20.59 14.32
C PHE A 112 -0.09 -20.60 14.45
N SER A 113 0.58 -21.30 13.56
CA SER A 113 2.05 -21.29 13.47
C SER A 113 2.53 -20.17 12.56
N SER A 114 3.81 -19.87 12.62
CA SER A 114 4.44 -18.86 11.73
C SER A 114 4.45 -19.25 10.24
N THR A 115 3.99 -20.47 9.91
CA THR A 115 3.90 -20.98 8.53
C THR A 115 2.46 -21.23 8.08
N ASP A 116 1.47 -20.92 8.91
CA ASP A 116 0.05 -21.16 8.61
C ASP A 116 -0.59 -20.02 7.81
N CYS A 117 0.21 -19.09 7.31
CA CYS A 117 -0.27 -18.01 6.45
C CYS A 117 0.55 -17.91 5.17
N GLU A 118 -0.11 -17.59 4.07
CA GLU A 118 0.51 -17.32 2.78
C GLU A 118 -0.12 -16.09 2.13
N ILE A 119 0.71 -15.29 1.47
CA ILE A 119 0.27 -14.13 0.70
C ILE A 119 0.58 -14.39 -0.77
N ASP A 120 -0.40 -14.23 -1.64
CA ASP A 120 -0.23 -14.31 -3.08
C ASP A 120 -0.71 -13.02 -3.76
N ALA A 121 0.25 -12.24 -4.26
CA ALA A 121 0.00 -11.02 -5.03
C ALA A 121 -0.03 -11.28 -6.55
N ASN A 122 0.03 -12.54 -7.01
CA ASN A 122 0.11 -12.89 -8.43
C ASN A 122 -1.21 -13.40 -9.00
N ILE A 123 -2.23 -13.57 -8.19
CA ILE A 123 -3.53 -14.11 -8.61
C ILE A 123 -4.38 -13.01 -9.24
N GLY A 124 -4.97 -13.33 -10.39
CA GLY A 124 -5.94 -12.46 -11.06
C GLY A 124 -7.40 -12.77 -10.74
N THR A 125 -7.70 -14.00 -10.30
CA THR A 125 -9.04 -14.46 -9.91
C THR A 125 -8.90 -15.59 -8.91
N ALA A 126 -9.65 -15.51 -7.82
CA ALA A 126 -9.63 -16.47 -6.73
C ALA A 126 -9.92 -17.90 -7.19
N ALA A 127 -8.97 -18.77 -7.26
CA ALA A 127 -9.13 -20.22 -7.19
C ALA A 127 -7.81 -20.98 -7.18
N THR A 128 -6.70 -20.38 -7.60
CA THR A 128 -5.44 -21.13 -7.70
C THR A 128 -4.29 -20.21 -7.29
N LYS A 129 -3.59 -20.57 -6.23
CA LYS A 129 -2.34 -19.92 -5.83
C LYS A 129 -1.35 -20.01 -6.99
N VAL A 130 -0.66 -18.91 -7.31
CA VAL A 130 0.32 -18.84 -8.40
C VAL A 130 1.75 -18.83 -7.87
N ALA A 131 2.02 -17.98 -6.91
CA ALA A 131 3.33 -17.87 -6.29
C ALA A 131 3.19 -17.34 -4.85
N PRO A 132 2.55 -18.14 -3.95
CA PRO A 132 2.34 -17.73 -2.58
C PRO A 132 3.67 -17.61 -1.84
N VAL A 133 3.73 -16.66 -0.93
CA VAL A 133 4.86 -16.45 -0.03
C VAL A 133 4.40 -16.71 1.39
N VAL A 134 5.07 -17.65 2.06
CA VAL A 134 4.80 -17.96 3.47
C VAL A 134 5.07 -16.74 4.34
N ALA A 135 4.14 -16.43 5.23
CA ALA A 135 4.19 -15.30 6.14
C ALA A 135 3.76 -15.72 7.55
N ASP A 136 4.30 -15.04 8.54
CA ASP A 136 3.84 -15.20 9.92
C ASP A 136 2.49 -14.48 10.09
N PRO A 137 1.38 -15.20 10.43
CA PRO A 137 0.07 -14.59 10.56
C PRO A 137 -0.02 -13.53 11.67
N TYR A 138 0.92 -13.54 12.63
CA TYR A 138 1.02 -12.53 13.69
C TYR A 138 1.83 -11.31 13.29
N ASN A 139 2.58 -11.41 12.18
CA ASN A 139 3.45 -10.33 11.69
C ASN A 139 3.52 -10.34 10.16
N LEU A 140 2.41 -10.00 9.51
CA LEU A 140 2.34 -9.98 8.05
C LEU A 140 3.25 -8.88 7.48
N PRO A 141 4.03 -9.18 6.43
CA PRO A 141 4.82 -8.18 5.73
C PRO A 141 3.92 -7.22 4.95
N ALA A 142 4.34 -5.97 4.85
CA ALA A 142 3.74 -5.06 3.88
C ALA A 142 3.97 -5.62 2.46
N THR A 143 2.92 -5.65 1.66
CA THR A 143 2.92 -6.32 0.35
C THR A 143 2.25 -5.45 -0.70
N ALA A 144 2.86 -5.37 -1.90
CA ALA A 144 2.26 -4.65 -3.01
C ALA A 144 1.11 -5.47 -3.63
N LEU A 145 0.00 -4.79 -3.93
CA LEU A 145 -1.06 -5.36 -4.78
C LEU A 145 -0.52 -5.68 -6.18
N HIS A 146 -1.03 -6.73 -6.80
CA HIS A 146 -0.65 -7.07 -8.17
C HIS A 146 -0.86 -5.88 -9.11
N ALA A 147 0.17 -5.52 -9.87
CA ALA A 147 0.21 -4.27 -10.64
C ALA A 147 -0.90 -4.16 -11.70
N THR A 148 -1.32 -5.30 -12.28
CA THR A 148 -2.34 -5.35 -13.34
C THR A 148 -3.72 -5.73 -12.81
N ASN A 149 -3.77 -6.69 -11.88
CA ASN A 149 -5.03 -7.25 -11.39
C ASN A 149 -5.57 -6.49 -10.17
N ASN A 150 -4.75 -5.62 -9.57
CA ASN A 150 -5.13 -4.77 -8.45
C ASN A 150 -5.59 -5.55 -7.20
N ILE A 151 -5.07 -6.76 -7.01
CA ILE A 151 -5.51 -7.71 -5.98
C ILE A 151 -4.31 -8.39 -5.31
N LEU A 152 -4.50 -8.83 -4.09
CA LEU A 152 -3.71 -9.86 -3.42
C LEU A 152 -4.65 -10.77 -2.62
N HIS A 153 -4.22 -12.00 -2.35
CA HIS A 153 -4.90 -12.94 -1.49
C HIS A 153 -4.05 -13.26 -0.26
N VAL A 154 -4.72 -13.43 0.87
CA VAL A 154 -4.15 -13.88 2.14
C VAL A 154 -4.83 -15.17 2.50
N TYR A 155 -4.08 -16.26 2.50
CA TYR A 155 -4.54 -17.60 2.92
C TYR A 155 -4.12 -17.84 4.35
N LEU A 156 -5.00 -18.54 5.11
CA LEU A 156 -4.72 -18.86 6.49
C LEU A 156 -5.18 -20.30 6.78
N ALA A 157 -4.29 -21.07 7.37
CA ALA A 157 -4.55 -22.36 7.98
C ALA A 157 -4.48 -22.25 9.50
N GLY A 158 -4.49 -23.39 10.20
CA GLY A 158 -4.37 -23.44 11.65
C GLY A 158 -4.62 -24.84 12.20
N THR A 159 -4.56 -24.98 13.51
CA THR A 159 -4.79 -26.26 14.19
C THR A 159 -5.73 -26.09 15.38
N VAL A 160 -6.77 -26.91 15.47
CA VAL A 160 -7.67 -26.97 16.63
C VAL A 160 -7.34 -28.16 17.54
N TYR A 161 -7.58 -27.97 18.82
CA TYR A 161 -7.25 -28.94 19.89
C TYR A 161 -8.51 -29.26 20.71
N PRO A 162 -9.36 -30.16 20.23
CA PRO A 162 -10.54 -30.59 21.01
C PRO A 162 -10.12 -31.28 22.30
N ALA A 163 -10.77 -30.96 23.42
CA ALA A 163 -10.59 -31.69 24.67
C ALA A 163 -11.15 -33.13 24.55
N VAL A 164 -10.69 -34.04 25.40
CA VAL A 164 -11.18 -35.41 25.41
C VAL A 164 -12.66 -35.53 25.78
N ASP A 165 -13.18 -34.51 26.47
CA ASP A 165 -14.58 -34.37 26.90
C ASP A 165 -15.26 -33.18 26.21
N GLN A 166 -14.73 -32.72 25.08
CA GLN A 166 -15.26 -31.59 24.31
C GLN A 166 -16.74 -31.81 24.02
N ALA A 167 -17.59 -30.84 24.33
CA ALA A 167 -19.02 -30.97 24.03
C ALA A 167 -19.26 -31.07 22.52
N VAL A 168 -20.20 -31.94 22.14
CA VAL A 168 -20.59 -32.11 20.74
C VAL A 168 -21.32 -30.86 20.25
N GLY A 169 -20.97 -30.36 19.06
CA GLY A 169 -21.63 -29.21 18.48
C GLY A 169 -20.74 -28.44 17.48
N ALA A 170 -21.26 -27.38 16.97
CA ALA A 170 -20.50 -26.44 16.12
C ALA A 170 -19.77 -25.42 16.99
N TYR A 171 -18.51 -25.13 16.61
CA TYR A 171 -17.66 -24.14 17.25
C TYR A 171 -17.20 -23.15 16.20
N SER A 172 -17.18 -21.85 16.53
CA SER A 172 -16.77 -20.79 15.61
C SER A 172 -16.09 -19.63 16.36
N ALA A 173 -15.34 -18.84 15.62
CA ALA A 173 -14.80 -17.55 16.04
C ALA A 173 -14.54 -16.68 14.81
N ASP A 174 -14.48 -15.38 15.01
CA ASP A 174 -14.17 -14.45 13.94
C ASP A 174 -12.66 -14.35 13.71
N ILE A 175 -12.25 -14.33 12.45
CA ILE A 175 -10.93 -13.97 11.97
C ILE A 175 -11.09 -12.69 11.18
N VAL A 176 -10.35 -11.63 11.54
CA VAL A 176 -10.51 -10.32 10.90
C VAL A 176 -9.20 -9.92 10.23
N LEU A 177 -9.23 -9.74 8.91
CA LEU A 177 -8.14 -9.12 8.16
C LEU A 177 -8.41 -7.62 7.99
N THR A 178 -7.44 -6.80 8.39
CA THR A 178 -7.44 -5.36 8.15
C THR A 178 -6.30 -5.01 7.19
N ALA A 179 -6.57 -4.15 6.21
CA ALA A 179 -5.58 -3.65 5.27
C ALA A 179 -5.60 -2.13 5.20
N ALA A 180 -4.43 -1.52 5.04
CA ALA A 180 -4.28 -0.08 4.86
C ALA A 180 -3.13 0.21 3.91
N TYR A 181 -3.24 1.24 3.06
CA TYR A 181 -2.11 1.70 2.26
C TYR A 181 -0.98 2.22 3.15
N THR A 182 0.27 1.90 2.82
CA THR A 182 1.44 2.40 3.55
C THR A 182 1.79 3.84 3.19
N GLY A 183 1.27 4.35 2.08
CA GLY A 183 1.52 5.72 1.60
C GLY A 183 2.83 5.88 0.81
N ASN A 184 3.45 4.78 0.40
CA ASN A 184 4.66 4.75 -0.44
C ASN A 184 4.29 4.65 -1.92
#